data_1d71d276684a62edc2119828c1773073
#
_entry.id   1d71d276684a62edc2119828c1773073
#
_cell.length_a   1.000
_cell.length_b   1.000
_cell.length_c   1.000
_cell.angle_alpha   90.00
_cell.angle_beta   90.00
_cell.angle_gamma   90.00
#
_symmetry.space_group_name_H-M   'P 1'
#
loop_
_entity.id
_entity.type
_entity.pdbx_description
1 polymer ?
#
loop_
_entity_poly.entity_id
_entity_poly.type
_entity_poly.pdbx_seq_one_letter_code
_entity_poly.pdbx_strand_id
1 'polypeptide(L)'
;MSSTEYTLEDLTITINQEIRVKASLDTTFAALLEELGPGSETPDGKSLNMKIEPWPGGRWYRDLGDGNGHFWGHVQAIKRPTLLEFVGPMFASFPFLSNVQYRLSEADGGTLITFRHSALGFLPEEHKAGMNEGWAAMNERVRKEAEAA
;
A
#
# COMPACT_ATOMS: atom_id res chain seq x y z
N MET A 1 23.70 20.41 26.87
CA MET A 1 22.79 19.26 26.75
C MET A 1 21.82 19.50 25.60
N SER A 2 21.80 18.60 24.69
CA SER A 2 20.83 18.70 23.60
C SER A 2 19.52 18.07 24.03
N SER A 3 18.42 18.76 23.87
CA SER A 3 17.11 18.16 24.01
C SER A 3 16.69 17.60 22.65
N THR A 4 16.13 16.41 22.66
CA THR A 4 15.55 15.83 21.46
C THR A 4 14.06 16.18 21.45
N GLU A 5 13.71 17.16 20.65
CA GLU A 5 12.32 17.52 20.45
C GLU A 5 11.88 17.06 19.07
N TYR A 6 10.75 16.38 19.01
CA TYR A 6 10.13 16.01 17.74
C TYR A 6 9.04 17.00 17.42
N THR A 7 9.06 17.52 16.21
CA THR A 7 7.96 18.31 15.65
C THR A 7 6.94 17.38 15.02
N LEU A 8 5.76 17.88 14.73
CA LEU A 8 4.75 17.11 13.99
C LEU A 8 5.30 16.67 12.63
N GLU A 9 6.08 17.52 11.97
CA GLU A 9 6.71 17.21 10.69
C GLU A 9 7.65 16.00 10.82
N ASP A 10 8.43 15.91 11.91
CA ASP A 10 9.33 14.79 12.14
C ASP A 10 8.59 13.46 12.31
N LEU A 11 7.34 13.52 12.76
CA LEU A 11 6.51 12.35 13.07
C LEU A 11 5.49 12.05 11.97
N THR A 12 5.52 12.78 10.86
CA THR A 12 4.59 12.57 9.75
C THR A 12 5.32 12.20 8.47
N ILE A 13 4.65 11.40 7.66
CA ILE A 13 5.11 11.04 6.33
C ILE A 13 3.93 11.21 5.38
N THR A 14 4.18 11.82 4.22
CA THR A 14 3.18 11.90 3.16
C THR A 14 3.86 11.55 1.85
N ILE A 15 3.33 10.53 1.18
CA ILE A 15 3.80 10.09 -0.14
C ILE A 15 2.60 10.14 -1.08
N ASN A 16 2.77 10.81 -2.20
CA ASN A 16 1.77 10.89 -3.25
C ASN A 16 2.37 10.39 -4.56
N GLN A 17 1.62 9.55 -5.26
CA GLN A 17 2.03 9.05 -6.57
C GLN A 17 0.83 9.00 -7.50
N GLU A 18 1.07 9.16 -8.79
CA GLU A 18 0.08 8.96 -9.83
C GLU A 18 0.60 7.91 -10.80
N ILE A 19 -0.23 6.93 -11.13
CA ILE A 19 0.13 5.86 -12.04
C ILE A 19 -0.93 5.79 -13.14
N ARG A 20 -0.48 5.92 -14.39
CA ARG A 20 -1.35 5.76 -15.55
C ARG A 20 -1.29 4.33 -16.03
N VAL A 21 -2.46 3.71 -16.17
CA VAL A 21 -2.61 2.30 -16.51
C VAL A 21 -3.44 2.18 -17.79
N LYS A 22 -2.92 1.43 -18.76
CA LYS A 22 -3.62 1.17 -20.02
C LYS A 22 -4.53 -0.06 -19.87
N ALA A 23 -5.49 0.05 -18.97
CA ALA A 23 -6.48 -0.98 -18.70
C ALA A 23 -7.72 -0.33 -18.10
N SER A 24 -8.84 -1.05 -18.13
CA SER A 24 -10.11 -0.58 -17.57
C SER A 24 -10.04 -0.44 -16.04
N LEU A 25 -11.00 0.29 -15.46
CA LEU A 25 -11.14 0.39 -14.02
C LEU A 25 -11.26 -0.98 -13.35
N ASP A 26 -12.11 -1.84 -13.89
CA ASP A 26 -12.34 -3.18 -13.30
C ASP A 26 -11.07 -4.02 -13.34
N THR A 27 -10.37 -4.05 -14.47
CA THR A 27 -9.13 -4.81 -14.63
C THR A 27 -8.04 -4.27 -13.71
N THR A 28 -7.93 -2.95 -13.62
CA THR A 28 -6.92 -2.30 -12.77
C THR A 28 -7.20 -2.57 -11.28
N PHE A 29 -8.47 -2.48 -10.86
CA PHE A 29 -8.82 -2.76 -9.47
C PHE A 29 -8.56 -4.22 -9.09
N ALA A 30 -8.86 -5.16 -9.99
CA ALA A 30 -8.55 -6.57 -9.77
C ALA A 30 -7.05 -6.80 -9.64
N ALA A 31 -6.25 -6.15 -10.50
CA ALA A 31 -4.79 -6.22 -10.42
C ALA A 31 -4.25 -5.64 -9.12
N LEU A 32 -4.86 -4.55 -8.62
CA LEU A 32 -4.51 -3.95 -7.35
C LEU A 32 -4.69 -4.94 -6.20
N LEU A 33 -5.84 -5.58 -6.12
CA LEU A 33 -6.12 -6.58 -5.09
C LEU A 33 -5.17 -7.78 -5.18
N GLU A 34 -4.86 -8.23 -6.40
CA GLU A 34 -3.93 -9.34 -6.62
C GLU A 34 -2.52 -8.98 -6.14
N GLU A 35 -2.00 -7.83 -6.55
CA GLU A 35 -0.63 -7.43 -6.24
C GLU A 35 -0.42 -7.04 -4.77
N LEU A 36 -1.45 -6.51 -4.10
CA LEU A 36 -1.39 -6.26 -2.67
C LEU A 36 -1.62 -7.53 -1.84
N GLY A 37 -2.26 -8.53 -2.43
CA GLY A 37 -2.57 -9.81 -1.83
C GLY A 37 -1.66 -10.94 -2.33
N PRO A 38 -2.24 -11.99 -2.91
CA PRO A 38 -1.49 -13.22 -3.26
C PRO A 38 -0.28 -13.01 -4.18
N GLY A 39 -0.34 -12.02 -5.07
CA GLY A 39 0.73 -11.71 -6.01
C GLY A 39 1.88 -10.90 -5.44
N SER A 40 1.79 -10.49 -4.19
CA SER A 40 2.83 -9.65 -3.56
C SER A 40 4.14 -10.41 -3.42
N GLU A 41 5.24 -9.79 -3.84
CA GLU A 41 6.56 -10.41 -3.86
C GLU A 41 7.62 -9.49 -3.27
N THR A 42 8.70 -10.10 -2.79
CA THR A 42 9.93 -9.39 -2.45
C THR A 42 10.64 -8.92 -3.74
N PRO A 43 11.63 -8.01 -3.64
CA PRO A 43 12.39 -7.58 -4.82
C PRO A 43 13.07 -8.72 -5.58
N ASP A 44 13.42 -9.82 -4.90
CA ASP A 44 14.03 -11.00 -5.52
C ASP A 44 13.01 -12.04 -5.99
N GLY A 45 11.73 -11.69 -6.03
CA GLY A 45 10.67 -12.51 -6.62
C GLY A 45 10.08 -13.58 -5.72
N LYS A 46 10.38 -13.57 -4.43
CA LYS A 46 9.78 -14.51 -3.47
C LYS A 46 8.43 -13.98 -2.99
N SER A 47 7.45 -14.88 -2.90
CA SER A 47 6.14 -14.53 -2.39
C SER A 47 6.23 -13.98 -0.95
N LEU A 48 5.54 -12.88 -0.69
CA LEU A 48 5.38 -12.35 0.66
C LEU A 48 4.29 -13.09 1.43
N ASN A 49 3.53 -13.96 0.76
CA ASN A 49 2.40 -14.68 1.35
C ASN A 49 1.38 -13.72 1.99
N MET A 50 1.11 -12.62 1.28
CA MET A 50 0.13 -11.66 1.74
C MET A 50 -1.27 -12.16 1.52
N LYS A 51 -2.14 -11.83 2.45
CA LYS A 51 -3.58 -12.06 2.33
C LYS A 51 -4.32 -10.75 2.54
N ILE A 52 -5.38 -10.57 1.79
CA ILE A 52 -6.26 -9.43 1.91
C ILE A 52 -7.70 -9.92 1.95
N GLU A 53 -8.46 -9.41 2.89
CA GLU A 53 -9.89 -9.63 3.02
C GLU A 53 -10.58 -8.38 2.48
N PRO A 54 -11.07 -8.38 1.22
CA PRO A 54 -11.45 -7.15 0.52
C PRO A 54 -12.87 -6.68 0.85
N TRP A 55 -13.10 -6.36 2.11
CA TRP A 55 -14.35 -5.80 2.63
C TRP A 55 -14.04 -4.90 3.83
N PRO A 56 -14.94 -3.98 4.23
CA PRO A 56 -14.69 -3.09 5.36
C PRO A 56 -14.37 -3.86 6.63
N GLY A 57 -13.27 -3.49 7.29
CA GLY A 57 -12.77 -4.19 8.47
C GLY A 57 -11.94 -5.43 8.16
N GLY A 58 -11.85 -5.84 6.89
CA GLY A 58 -11.05 -6.98 6.47
C GLY A 58 -9.57 -6.76 6.78
N ARG A 59 -8.85 -7.86 6.96
CA ARG A 59 -7.42 -7.81 7.32
C ARG A 59 -6.54 -7.79 6.08
N TRP A 60 -5.41 -7.14 6.21
CA TRP A 60 -4.31 -7.19 5.25
C TRP A 60 -3.06 -7.60 6.05
N TYR A 61 -2.52 -8.77 5.76
CA TYR A 61 -1.46 -9.34 6.59
C TYR A 61 -0.61 -10.34 5.83
N ARG A 62 0.60 -10.55 6.34
CA ARG A 62 1.51 -11.59 5.87
C ARG A 62 1.24 -12.86 6.66
N ASP A 63 0.93 -13.95 5.97
CA ASP A 63 0.62 -15.24 6.59
C ASP A 63 1.81 -16.20 6.38
N LEU A 64 2.48 -16.55 7.46
CA LEU A 64 3.61 -17.48 7.42
C LEU A 64 3.23 -18.89 7.86
N GLY A 65 1.93 -19.13 8.07
CA GLY A 65 1.41 -20.44 8.48
C GLY A 65 1.40 -20.64 9.98
N ASP A 66 0.54 -21.55 10.44
CA ASP A 66 0.41 -21.94 11.85
C ASP A 66 0.22 -20.78 12.83
N GLY A 67 -0.51 -19.74 12.40
CA GLY A 67 -0.76 -18.58 13.24
C GLY A 67 0.41 -17.62 13.33
N ASN A 68 1.42 -17.77 12.49
CA ASN A 68 2.58 -16.88 12.42
C ASN A 68 2.42 -15.89 11.26
N GLY A 69 2.95 -14.71 11.42
CA GLY A 69 2.91 -13.70 10.37
C GLY A 69 3.03 -12.28 10.89
N HIS A 70 2.61 -11.32 10.06
CA HIS A 70 2.71 -9.90 10.36
C HIS A 70 1.46 -9.18 9.90
N PHE A 71 0.76 -8.56 10.83
CA PHE A 71 -0.45 -7.78 10.52
C PHE A 71 -0.06 -6.40 10.00
N TRP A 72 -0.58 -6.03 8.82
CA TRP A 72 -0.28 -4.75 8.17
C TRP A 72 -1.41 -3.74 8.32
N GLY A 73 -2.65 -4.17 8.36
CA GLY A 73 -3.74 -3.23 8.52
C GLY A 73 -5.11 -3.82 8.25
N HIS A 74 -6.10 -2.94 8.37
CA HIS A 74 -7.48 -3.25 8.02
C HIS A 74 -7.91 -2.44 6.79
N VAL A 75 -8.81 -3.00 6.02
CA VAL A 75 -9.52 -2.23 4.99
C VAL A 75 -10.41 -1.23 5.72
N GLN A 76 -10.10 0.06 5.55
CA GLN A 76 -10.88 1.17 6.12
C GLN A 76 -12.10 1.45 5.26
N ALA A 77 -11.89 1.51 3.95
CA ALA A 77 -12.95 1.79 2.99
C ALA A 77 -12.65 1.06 1.68
N ILE A 78 -13.69 0.58 1.04
CA ILE A 78 -13.58 -0.03 -0.27
C ILE A 78 -14.85 0.30 -1.07
N LYS A 79 -14.64 0.74 -2.31
CA LYS A 79 -15.73 0.98 -3.26
C LYS A 79 -15.22 0.55 -4.64
N ARG A 80 -15.64 -0.64 -5.07
CA ARG A 80 -15.21 -1.17 -6.36
C ARG A 80 -15.83 -0.38 -7.50
N PRO A 81 -15.09 -0.08 -8.54
CA PRO A 81 -13.64 -0.27 -8.73
C PRO A 81 -12.83 1.02 -8.53
N THR A 82 -13.23 1.92 -7.63
CA THR A 82 -12.71 3.27 -7.54
C THR A 82 -11.95 3.62 -6.28
N LEU A 83 -12.10 2.82 -5.20
CA LEU A 83 -11.47 3.16 -3.92
C LEU A 83 -11.03 1.91 -3.16
N LEU A 84 -9.79 1.95 -2.65
CA LEU A 84 -9.29 1.00 -1.68
C LEU A 84 -8.44 1.76 -0.67
N GLU A 85 -8.79 1.67 0.61
CA GLU A 85 -8.12 2.40 1.67
C GLU A 85 -7.83 1.47 2.84
N PHE A 86 -6.60 1.52 3.33
CA PHE A 86 -6.16 0.74 4.49
C PHE A 86 -5.74 1.65 5.63
N VAL A 87 -5.86 1.14 6.86
CA VAL A 87 -5.34 1.77 8.06
C VAL A 87 -4.60 0.72 8.88
N GLY A 88 -3.41 1.07 9.38
CA GLY A 88 -2.62 0.16 10.20
C GLY A 88 -1.14 0.49 10.19
N PRO A 89 -0.32 -0.37 10.84
CA PRO A 89 1.12 -0.14 10.94
C PRO A 89 1.87 -0.44 9.62
N MET A 90 1.24 -1.10 8.68
CA MET A 90 1.86 -1.60 7.45
C MET A 90 3.03 -2.55 7.81
N PHE A 91 4.16 -2.41 7.14
CA PHE A 91 5.34 -3.25 7.40
C PHE A 91 6.17 -2.82 8.62
N ALA A 92 5.77 -1.74 9.30
CA ALA A 92 6.54 -1.17 10.41
C ALA A 92 6.20 -1.85 11.73
N SER A 93 7.23 -2.23 12.49
CA SER A 93 7.08 -2.74 13.86
C SER A 93 7.49 -1.67 14.87
N PHE A 94 6.92 -0.48 14.70
CA PHE A 94 7.17 0.71 15.52
C PHE A 94 5.82 1.36 15.86
N PRO A 95 5.77 2.27 16.82
CA PRO A 95 4.55 3.04 17.10
C PRO A 95 4.26 4.02 15.97
N PHE A 96 3.64 3.51 14.92
CA PHE A 96 3.49 4.13 13.63
C PHE A 96 2.16 3.71 13.04
N LEU A 97 1.33 4.67 12.64
CA LEU A 97 0.02 4.40 12.07
C LEU A 97 -0.08 5.05 10.69
N SER A 98 -0.49 4.25 9.73
CA SER A 98 -0.61 4.67 8.34
C SER A 98 -2.05 4.67 7.87
N ASN A 99 -2.34 5.58 6.94
CA ASN A 99 -3.51 5.54 6.07
C ASN A 99 -2.99 5.46 4.63
N VAL A 100 -3.31 4.39 3.94
CA VAL A 100 -2.93 4.17 2.54
C VAL A 100 -4.17 4.18 1.69
N GLN A 101 -4.21 5.04 0.68
CA GLN A 101 -5.38 5.22 -0.16
C GLN A 101 -5.04 5.07 -1.63
N TYR A 102 -5.80 4.24 -2.32
CA TYR A 102 -5.81 4.11 -3.77
C TYR A 102 -7.15 4.61 -4.29
N ARG A 103 -7.10 5.64 -5.13
CA ARG A 103 -8.27 6.11 -5.88
C ARG A 103 -8.04 5.87 -7.36
N LEU A 104 -9.02 5.27 -8.02
CA LEU A 104 -8.96 4.97 -9.44
C LEU A 104 -10.04 5.75 -10.17
N SER A 105 -9.65 6.37 -11.29
CA SER A 105 -10.57 7.10 -12.15
C SER A 105 -10.25 6.80 -13.62
N GLU A 106 -11.25 6.92 -14.48
CA GLU A 106 -11.03 6.80 -15.91
C GLU A 106 -10.25 8.02 -16.41
N ALA A 107 -9.24 7.77 -17.25
CA ALA A 107 -8.43 8.82 -17.83
C ALA A 107 -7.84 8.35 -19.17
N ASP A 108 -8.03 9.12 -20.22
CA ASP A 108 -7.40 8.90 -21.53
C ASP A 108 -7.58 7.48 -22.07
N GLY A 109 -8.78 6.91 -21.87
CA GLY A 109 -9.09 5.56 -22.33
C GLY A 109 -8.55 4.43 -21.47
N GLY A 110 -7.95 4.77 -20.34
CA GLY A 110 -7.45 3.82 -19.34
C GLY A 110 -7.84 4.24 -17.95
N THR A 111 -6.93 4.00 -16.99
CA THR A 111 -7.16 4.30 -15.59
C THR A 111 -6.03 5.17 -15.04
N LEU A 112 -6.37 6.15 -14.23
CA LEU A 112 -5.43 6.88 -13.39
C LEU A 112 -5.57 6.38 -11.96
N ILE A 113 -4.48 5.89 -11.39
CA ILE A 113 -4.38 5.57 -9.96
C ILE A 113 -3.79 6.77 -9.26
N THR A 114 -4.50 7.31 -8.27
CA THR A 114 -3.98 8.33 -7.37
C THR A 114 -3.71 7.65 -6.04
N PHE A 115 -2.46 7.57 -5.66
CA PHE A 115 -1.99 6.88 -4.47
C PHE A 115 -1.53 7.90 -3.42
N ARG A 116 -1.91 7.66 -2.17
CA ARG A 116 -1.44 8.45 -1.04
C ARG A 116 -1.15 7.54 0.15
N HIS A 117 0.04 7.70 0.73
CA HIS A 117 0.39 7.13 2.03
C HIS A 117 0.64 8.28 2.99
N SER A 118 -0.22 8.41 3.98
CA SER A 118 -0.07 9.37 5.08
C SER A 118 0.14 8.60 6.36
N ALA A 119 1.11 8.99 7.16
CA ALA A 119 1.42 8.27 8.38
C ALA A 119 1.84 9.21 9.51
N LEU A 120 1.60 8.76 10.73
CA LEU A 120 1.94 9.48 11.94
C LEU A 120 2.59 8.50 12.93
N GLY A 121 3.69 8.93 13.53
CA GLY A 121 4.38 8.16 14.56
C GLY A 121 5.87 8.07 14.35
N PHE A 122 6.49 7.21 15.13
CA PHE A 122 7.94 7.03 15.10
C PHE A 122 8.35 5.99 14.05
N LEU A 123 9.28 6.36 13.19
CA LEU A 123 9.89 5.44 12.24
C LEU A 123 11.34 5.86 12.04
N PRO A 124 12.32 4.91 12.13
CA PRO A 124 13.72 5.23 11.87
C PRO A 124 13.93 5.81 10.47
N GLU A 125 14.86 6.76 10.35
CA GLU A 125 15.15 7.44 9.08
C GLU A 125 15.49 6.47 7.96
N GLU A 126 16.20 5.40 8.24
CA GLU A 126 16.55 4.38 7.26
C GLU A 126 15.34 3.67 6.68
N HIS A 127 14.25 3.54 7.45
CA HIS A 127 12.99 2.99 6.96
C HIS A 127 12.23 4.00 6.10
N LYS A 128 12.32 5.30 6.45
CA LYS A 128 11.68 6.36 5.68
C LYS A 128 12.31 6.54 4.31
N ALA A 129 13.63 6.41 4.23
CA ALA A 129 14.42 6.75 3.05
C ALA A 129 14.03 5.96 1.79
N GLY A 130 13.67 4.69 1.93
CA GLY A 130 13.30 3.85 0.79
C GLY A 130 11.81 3.72 0.53
N MET A 131 10.99 4.39 1.33
CA MET A 131 9.54 4.14 1.33
C MET A 131 8.85 4.58 0.03
N ASN A 132 9.20 5.75 -0.49
CA ASN A 132 8.62 6.22 -1.75
C ASN A 132 8.97 5.31 -2.92
N GLU A 133 10.22 4.86 -2.99
CA GLU A 133 10.69 3.95 -4.04
C GLU A 133 10.04 2.57 -3.90
N GLY A 134 9.87 2.10 -2.67
CA GLY A 134 9.18 0.84 -2.40
C GLY A 134 7.74 0.86 -2.90
N TRP A 135 7.02 1.94 -2.63
CA TRP A 135 5.66 2.11 -3.14
C TRP A 135 5.63 2.26 -4.66
N ALA A 136 6.60 2.98 -5.23
CA ALA A 136 6.69 3.12 -6.68
C ALA A 136 6.88 1.75 -7.36
N ALA A 137 7.71 0.90 -6.80
CA ALA A 137 7.93 -0.47 -7.30
C ALA A 137 6.65 -1.31 -7.20
N MET A 138 5.96 -1.26 -6.08
CA MET A 138 4.69 -1.96 -5.89
C MET A 138 3.63 -1.48 -6.88
N ASN A 139 3.49 -0.17 -7.04
CA ASN A 139 2.50 0.42 -7.92
C ASN A 139 2.80 0.12 -9.40
N GLU A 140 4.07 0.02 -9.76
CA GLU A 140 4.49 -0.40 -11.11
C GLU A 140 4.10 -1.85 -11.38
N ARG A 141 4.17 -2.72 -10.39
CA ARG A 141 3.73 -4.12 -10.51
C ARG A 141 2.22 -4.19 -10.75
N VAL A 142 1.45 -3.34 -10.07
CA VAL A 142 0.00 -3.23 -10.31
C VAL A 142 -0.27 -2.83 -11.76
N ARG A 143 0.46 -1.84 -12.27
CA ARG A 143 0.33 -1.40 -13.66
C ARG A 143 0.63 -2.54 -14.63
N LYS A 144 1.74 -3.23 -14.44
CA LYS A 144 2.15 -4.35 -15.31
C LYS A 144 1.14 -5.48 -15.29
N GLU A 145 0.64 -5.85 -14.10
CA GLU A 145 -0.36 -6.89 -13.95
C GLU A 145 -1.66 -6.52 -14.68
N ALA A 146 -2.12 -5.30 -14.53
CA ALA A 146 -3.34 -4.82 -15.17
C ALA A 146 -3.19 -4.81 -16.71
N GLU A 147 -2.05 -4.34 -17.20
CA GLU A 147 -1.82 -4.21 -18.65
C GLU A 147 -1.56 -5.56 -19.33
N ALA A 148 -1.17 -6.57 -18.56
CA ALA A 148 -0.95 -7.94 -19.07
C ALA A 148 -2.24 -8.79 -19.09
N ALA A 149 -3.28 -8.31 -18.43
CA ALA A 149 -4.54 -9.06 -18.31
C ALA A 149 -5.35 -9.04 -19.62
#